data_43f883d3bf2a9705cd14cc8f6f57e2ab
#
_entry.id   43f883d3bf2a9705cd14cc8f6f57e2ab
#
_cell.length_a   1.000
_cell.length_b   1.000
_cell.length_c   1.000
_cell.angle_alpha   90.00
_cell.angle_beta   90.00
_cell.angle_gamma   90.00
#
_symmetry.space_group_name_H-M   'P 1'
#
loop_
_entity.id
_entity.type
_entity.pdbx_description
1 polymer ?
#
loop_
_entity_poly.entity_id
_entity_poly.type
_entity_poly.pdbx_seq_one_letter_code
_entity_poly.pdbx_strand_id
1 'polypeptide(L)'
;MDLAERMGRLGTESAFEVLARARALEAEGRKIIHLEIGEPDFDTPHHVIEAAERALREGLTHYCPAPGLPELREAVADFFARTRDVRVPPDRIVVTPGAKPIMFFAILALCAEGDEVVYPDPGFPMYESITAFAGATPVPVPLREKNDFRVDPDELADVLTDRTRLVILNSPHNPCGSALTRNDVERLAAVLDGRDLYVLSDEMYWAIRYGGEHVSIASLDGMADRTILLDGCSKSFAMTGWRLGFAALPEALVEPVTRLAINSVSCTAPFTQMAAVAALTGPWEPVEEMVAEFGRRRDVIVAGLNAIDGITCPEPGGAFYVFPNITAVGRTSRETATFFLDRAGVACLWGEAFGGGGEGYLRFSYANSVENIRGALEAIEAALPELRG
;
A
#
# COMPACT_ATOMS: atom_id res chain seq x y z
N MET A 1 6.26 15.00 32.71
CA MET A 1 6.36 15.76 31.45
C MET A 1 5.30 15.22 30.52
N ASP A 2 4.45 16.08 29.99
CA ASP A 2 3.43 15.66 29.09
C ASP A 2 3.96 15.72 27.64
N LEU A 3 3.55 14.75 26.81
CA LEU A 3 3.85 14.75 25.38
C LEU A 3 3.01 15.81 24.67
N ALA A 4 3.43 16.23 23.49
CA ALA A 4 2.61 17.08 22.63
C ALA A 4 1.28 16.36 22.30
N GLU A 5 0.16 17.06 22.39
CA GLU A 5 -1.19 16.52 22.21
C GLU A 5 -1.36 15.72 20.89
N ARG A 6 -0.73 16.21 19.81
CA ARG A 6 -0.75 15.55 18.50
C ARG A 6 -0.20 14.12 18.51
N MET A 7 0.65 13.73 19.51
CA MET A 7 1.17 12.37 19.61
C MET A 7 0.09 11.35 19.95
N GLY A 8 -0.97 11.77 20.67
CA GLY A 8 -2.14 10.93 20.95
C GLY A 8 -3.03 10.69 19.73
N ARG A 9 -2.83 11.45 18.63
CA ARG A 9 -3.58 11.31 17.38
C ARG A 9 -2.84 10.44 16.34
N LEU A 10 -1.58 10.09 16.59
CA LEU A 10 -0.79 9.26 15.68
C LEU A 10 -1.03 7.78 16.01
N GLY A 11 -1.62 7.06 15.08
CA GLY A 11 -1.83 5.61 15.14
C GLY A 11 -0.58 4.81 14.77
N THR A 12 -0.72 3.49 14.76
CA THR A 12 0.34 2.55 14.36
C THR A 12 -0.21 1.47 13.45
N GLU A 13 0.67 0.66 12.87
CA GLU A 13 0.30 -0.49 12.05
C GLU A 13 0.20 -1.75 12.91
N SER A 14 -0.99 -2.34 13.01
CA SER A 14 -1.26 -3.55 13.79
C SER A 14 -0.46 -4.77 13.29
N ALA A 15 0.02 -4.75 12.04
CA ALA A 15 0.85 -5.82 11.48
C ALA A 15 2.11 -6.09 12.29
N PHE A 16 2.76 -5.05 12.81
CA PHE A 16 3.95 -5.19 13.63
C PHE A 16 3.63 -5.70 15.05
N GLU A 17 2.45 -5.39 15.59
CA GLU A 17 1.97 -5.93 16.86
C GLU A 17 1.72 -7.43 16.74
N VAL A 18 1.01 -7.86 15.69
CA VAL A 18 0.76 -9.28 15.42
C VAL A 18 2.05 -10.03 15.17
N LEU A 19 2.99 -9.47 14.38
CA LEU A 19 4.30 -10.06 14.16
C LEU A 19 5.08 -10.28 15.47
N ALA A 20 5.09 -9.28 16.35
CA ALA A 20 5.77 -9.38 17.64
C ALA A 20 5.16 -10.49 18.51
N ARG A 21 3.81 -10.61 18.54
CA ARG A 21 3.12 -11.69 19.25
C ARG A 21 3.41 -13.06 18.62
N ALA A 22 3.37 -13.17 17.29
CA ALA A 22 3.68 -14.41 16.58
C ALA A 22 5.10 -14.92 16.92
N ARG A 23 6.09 -14.01 16.88
CA ARG A 23 7.48 -14.35 17.25
C ARG A 23 7.62 -14.76 18.72
N ALA A 24 6.85 -14.17 19.63
CA ALA A 24 6.84 -14.59 21.03
C ALA A 24 6.34 -16.05 21.18
N LEU A 25 5.28 -16.42 20.45
CA LEU A 25 4.76 -17.78 20.42
C LEU A 25 5.76 -18.78 19.78
N GLU A 26 6.49 -18.36 18.74
CA GLU A 26 7.57 -19.17 18.15
C GLU A 26 8.70 -19.40 19.14
N ALA A 27 9.06 -18.39 19.94
CA ALA A 27 10.06 -18.54 21.01
C ALA A 27 9.63 -19.53 22.10
N GLU A 28 8.33 -19.74 22.27
CA GLU A 28 7.74 -20.79 23.14
C GLU A 28 7.70 -22.18 22.46
N GLY A 29 8.20 -22.32 21.23
CA GLY A 29 8.27 -23.56 20.47
C GLY A 29 7.03 -23.86 19.62
N ARG A 30 6.14 -22.90 19.42
CA ARG A 30 4.98 -23.07 18.55
C ARG A 30 5.35 -22.85 17.09
N LYS A 31 4.74 -23.59 16.18
CA LYS A 31 4.84 -23.35 14.74
C LYS A 31 3.79 -22.31 14.35
N ILE A 32 4.22 -21.17 13.77
CA ILE A 32 3.33 -20.13 13.28
C ILE A 32 3.50 -20.00 11.76
N ILE A 33 2.40 -19.84 11.05
CA ILE A 33 2.39 -19.49 9.62
C ILE A 33 2.05 -18.01 9.52
N HIS A 34 3.00 -17.23 8.96
CA HIS A 34 2.92 -15.79 8.86
C HIS A 34 2.19 -15.36 7.58
N LEU A 35 0.97 -14.83 7.71
CA LEU A 35 0.18 -14.25 6.64
C LEU A 35 -0.28 -12.80 6.98
N GLU A 36 0.34 -12.17 8.00
CA GLU A 36 0.03 -10.82 8.46
C GLU A 36 0.88 -9.73 7.81
N ILE A 37 2.10 -10.06 7.36
CA ILE A 37 3.03 -9.08 6.83
C ILE A 37 2.83 -8.87 5.33
N GLY A 38 2.77 -7.61 4.93
CA GLY A 38 2.65 -7.19 3.53
C GLY A 38 4.00 -6.99 2.87
N GLU A 39 4.78 -8.05 2.68
CA GLU A 39 6.11 -8.04 2.08
C GLU A 39 6.24 -9.18 1.07
N PRO A 40 6.74 -8.93 -0.17
CA PRO A 40 7.07 -10.01 -1.08
C PRO A 40 8.12 -10.94 -0.45
N ASP A 41 7.92 -12.25 -0.55
CA ASP A 41 8.84 -13.29 -0.06
C ASP A 41 9.89 -13.70 -1.11
N PHE A 42 10.09 -12.85 -2.10
CA PHE A 42 11.10 -12.99 -3.15
C PHE A 42 12.33 -12.15 -2.81
N ASP A 43 13.47 -12.60 -3.29
CA ASP A 43 14.69 -11.81 -3.24
C ASP A 43 14.64 -10.66 -4.26
N THR A 44 15.33 -9.57 -3.94
CA THR A 44 15.56 -8.49 -4.88
C THR A 44 16.26 -9.01 -6.14
N PRO A 45 15.86 -8.64 -7.38
CA PRO A 45 16.48 -9.10 -8.61
C PRO A 45 17.99 -8.86 -8.63
N HIS A 46 18.74 -9.86 -9.11
CA HIS A 46 20.21 -9.89 -9.03
C HIS A 46 20.89 -8.65 -9.66
N HIS A 47 20.41 -8.21 -10.83
CA HIS A 47 20.94 -7.02 -11.51
C HIS A 47 20.80 -5.72 -10.68
N VAL A 48 19.79 -5.66 -9.80
CA VAL A 48 19.55 -4.55 -8.87
C VAL A 48 20.58 -4.59 -7.74
N ILE A 49 20.84 -5.78 -7.18
CA ILE A 49 21.86 -6.01 -6.14
C ILE A 49 23.25 -5.63 -6.68
N GLU A 50 23.60 -6.09 -7.87
CA GLU A 50 24.89 -5.77 -8.52
C GLU A 50 25.07 -4.26 -8.73
N ALA A 51 24.00 -3.54 -9.08
CA ALA A 51 24.06 -2.08 -9.24
C ALA A 51 24.37 -1.37 -7.92
N ALA A 52 23.78 -1.82 -6.81
CA ALA A 52 24.07 -1.28 -5.49
C ALA A 52 25.51 -1.58 -5.05
N GLU A 53 25.98 -2.83 -5.25
CA GLU A 53 27.36 -3.21 -4.93
C GLU A 53 28.38 -2.37 -5.71
N ARG A 54 28.13 -2.13 -6.99
CA ARG A 54 28.97 -1.28 -7.82
C ARG A 54 28.97 0.16 -7.29
N ALA A 55 27.81 0.72 -7.00
CA ALA A 55 27.69 2.07 -6.45
C ALA A 55 28.43 2.23 -5.11
N LEU A 56 28.37 1.23 -4.22
CA LEU A 56 29.12 1.21 -2.97
C LEU A 56 30.64 1.16 -3.21
N ARG A 57 31.13 0.35 -4.15
CA ARG A 57 32.57 0.27 -4.53
C ARG A 57 33.07 1.56 -5.16
N GLU A 58 32.21 2.28 -5.87
CA GLU A 58 32.49 3.59 -6.48
C GLU A 58 32.40 4.74 -5.48
N GLY A 59 32.04 4.48 -4.23
CA GLY A 59 32.03 5.48 -3.16
C GLY A 59 30.78 6.35 -3.12
N LEU A 60 29.65 5.93 -3.70
CA LEU A 60 28.38 6.65 -3.60
C LEU A 60 27.76 6.50 -2.19
N THR A 61 28.48 7.01 -1.20
CA THR A 61 28.13 6.90 0.23
C THR A 61 28.01 8.25 0.93
N HIS A 62 28.05 9.34 0.17
CA HIS A 62 27.96 10.71 0.67
C HIS A 62 26.56 11.28 0.47
N TYR A 63 26.30 12.45 1.02
CA TYR A 63 25.06 13.18 0.76
C TYR A 63 24.88 13.48 -0.73
N CYS A 64 23.63 13.41 -1.17
CA CYS A 64 23.23 13.74 -2.53
C CYS A 64 22.09 14.79 -2.52
N PRO A 65 21.66 15.29 -3.68
CA PRO A 65 20.51 16.19 -3.74
C PRO A 65 19.27 15.62 -3.04
N ALA A 66 18.63 16.43 -2.20
CA ALA A 66 17.49 16.01 -1.39
C ALA A 66 16.32 15.44 -2.20
N PRO A 67 15.94 15.98 -3.38
CA PRO A 67 14.87 15.40 -4.18
C PRO A 67 15.27 14.13 -4.93
N GLY A 68 16.52 13.69 -4.82
CA GLY A 68 17.08 12.52 -5.47
C GLY A 68 18.13 12.83 -6.53
N LEU A 69 18.92 11.82 -6.88
CA LEU A 69 19.90 11.89 -7.96
C LEU A 69 19.23 12.20 -9.30
N PRO A 70 19.83 13.04 -10.16
CA PRO A 70 19.29 13.34 -11.49
C PRO A 70 18.98 12.07 -12.29
N GLU A 71 19.89 11.09 -12.28
CA GLU A 71 19.77 9.82 -13.00
C GLU A 71 18.53 9.02 -12.57
N LEU A 72 18.22 9.02 -11.27
CA LEU A 72 17.02 8.33 -10.79
C LEU A 72 15.75 9.12 -11.13
N ARG A 73 15.78 10.44 -11.00
CA ARG A 73 14.62 11.28 -11.33
C ARG A 73 14.26 11.18 -12.82
N GLU A 74 15.24 11.12 -13.71
CA GLU A 74 15.07 10.87 -15.15
C GLU A 74 14.48 9.45 -15.36
N ALA A 75 15.07 8.41 -14.73
CA ALA A 75 14.58 7.04 -14.84
C ALA A 75 13.12 6.89 -14.34
N VAL A 76 12.73 7.58 -13.27
CA VAL A 76 11.35 7.58 -12.74
C VAL A 76 10.40 8.28 -13.71
N ALA A 77 10.78 9.44 -14.26
CA ALA A 77 9.94 10.16 -15.23
C ALA A 77 9.68 9.30 -16.49
N ASP A 78 10.72 8.66 -17.03
CA ASP A 78 10.60 7.73 -18.16
C ASP A 78 9.78 6.49 -17.80
N PHE A 79 9.91 5.99 -16.57
CA PHE A 79 9.16 4.84 -16.08
C PHE A 79 7.66 5.16 -16.00
N PHE A 80 7.28 6.31 -15.46
CA PHE A 80 5.88 6.74 -15.44
C PHE A 80 5.32 6.98 -16.85
N ALA A 81 6.11 7.55 -17.75
CA ALA A 81 5.68 7.72 -19.15
C ALA A 81 5.41 6.38 -19.85
N ARG A 82 6.27 5.36 -19.64
CA ARG A 82 6.14 4.05 -20.28
C ARG A 82 5.04 3.17 -19.67
N THR A 83 4.83 3.27 -18.37
CA THR A 83 3.99 2.32 -17.63
C THR A 83 2.63 2.88 -17.23
N ARG A 84 2.47 4.21 -17.14
CA ARG A 84 1.22 4.91 -16.74
C ARG A 84 0.72 5.91 -17.77
N ASP A 85 1.45 6.13 -18.85
CA ASP A 85 1.21 7.23 -19.82
C ASP A 85 1.17 8.62 -19.12
N VAL A 86 1.95 8.79 -18.06
CA VAL A 86 2.08 10.03 -17.30
C VAL A 86 3.42 10.68 -17.62
N ARG A 87 3.39 11.81 -18.32
CA ARG A 87 4.58 12.54 -18.77
C ARG A 87 4.81 13.76 -17.88
N VAL A 88 5.81 13.68 -17.03
CA VAL A 88 6.24 14.77 -16.15
C VAL A 88 7.74 15.02 -16.31
N PRO A 89 8.20 16.27 -16.20
CA PRO A 89 9.64 16.55 -16.23
C PRO A 89 10.31 15.98 -14.95
N PRO A 90 11.61 15.59 -15.04
CA PRO A 90 12.33 15.01 -13.90
C PRO A 90 12.41 15.92 -12.66
N ASP A 91 12.30 17.24 -12.82
CA ASP A 91 12.30 18.20 -11.71
C ASP A 91 11.02 18.12 -10.83
N ARG A 92 9.96 17.49 -11.31
CA ARG A 92 8.75 17.17 -10.53
C ARG A 92 8.85 15.84 -9.79
N ILE A 93 9.94 15.09 -9.92
CA ILE A 93 10.16 13.83 -9.20
C ILE A 93 10.85 14.10 -7.87
N VAL A 94 10.31 13.53 -6.80
CA VAL A 94 10.92 13.52 -5.46
C VAL A 94 11.09 12.09 -4.97
N VAL A 95 12.28 11.78 -4.46
CA VAL A 95 12.69 10.47 -3.96
C VAL A 95 12.84 10.53 -2.44
N THR A 96 12.32 9.52 -1.74
CA THR A 96 12.41 9.43 -0.27
C THR A 96 12.79 8.02 0.20
N PRO A 97 13.22 7.85 1.47
CA PRO A 97 13.47 6.53 2.06
C PRO A 97 12.19 5.71 2.25
N GLY A 98 11.66 5.14 1.16
CA GLY A 98 10.36 4.50 1.07
C GLY A 98 9.23 5.49 0.72
N ALA A 99 8.06 4.99 0.35
CA ALA A 99 6.93 5.80 -0.12
C ALA A 99 6.21 6.56 1.02
N LYS A 100 6.20 6.02 2.24
CA LYS A 100 5.50 6.64 3.39
C LYS A 100 5.87 8.10 3.68
N PRO A 101 7.16 8.52 3.64
CA PRO A 101 7.50 9.92 3.85
C PRO A 101 6.84 10.87 2.86
N ILE A 102 6.68 10.49 1.59
CA ILE A 102 6.01 11.34 0.60
C ILE A 102 4.54 11.56 0.99
N MET A 103 3.82 10.51 1.36
CA MET A 103 2.45 10.61 1.85
C MET A 103 2.37 11.52 3.09
N PHE A 104 3.28 11.33 4.05
CA PHE A 104 3.37 12.12 5.27
C PHE A 104 3.61 13.60 4.95
N PHE A 105 4.57 13.88 4.07
CA PHE A 105 4.92 15.25 3.67
C PHE A 105 3.82 15.91 2.86
N ALA A 106 3.15 15.17 1.96
CA ALA A 106 2.04 15.69 1.18
C ALA A 106 0.87 16.13 2.07
N ILE A 107 0.47 15.29 3.03
CA ILE A 107 -0.60 15.63 3.97
C ILE A 107 -0.20 16.85 4.83
N LEU A 108 1.03 16.89 5.37
CA LEU A 108 1.51 18.02 6.15
C LEU A 108 1.65 19.32 5.34
N ALA A 109 1.93 19.23 4.05
CA ALA A 109 2.07 20.40 3.18
C ALA A 109 0.71 20.97 2.74
N LEU A 110 -0.32 20.12 2.65
CA LEU A 110 -1.62 20.46 2.09
C LEU A 110 -2.68 20.75 3.14
N CYS A 111 -2.59 20.13 4.31
CA CYS A 111 -3.71 20.05 5.24
C CYS A 111 -3.38 20.59 6.62
N ALA A 112 -4.29 21.32 7.21
CA ALA A 112 -4.23 21.88 8.55
C ALA A 112 -5.58 21.69 9.27
N GLU A 113 -5.70 22.26 10.47
CA GLU A 113 -6.98 22.29 11.22
C GLU A 113 -8.09 22.95 10.40
N GLY A 114 -9.21 22.25 10.28
CA GLY A 114 -10.37 22.67 9.48
C GLY A 114 -10.41 22.07 8.07
N ASP A 115 -9.30 21.56 7.54
CA ASP A 115 -9.26 20.88 6.26
C ASP A 115 -9.69 19.41 6.39
N GLU A 116 -10.09 18.81 5.28
CA GLU A 116 -10.53 17.42 5.18
C GLU A 116 -9.64 16.63 4.21
N VAL A 117 -9.33 15.38 4.59
CA VAL A 117 -8.69 14.39 3.72
C VAL A 117 -9.63 13.22 3.54
N VAL A 118 -10.04 12.98 2.31
CA VAL A 118 -10.91 11.86 1.95
C VAL A 118 -10.05 10.65 1.60
N TYR A 119 -10.37 9.48 2.18
CA TYR A 119 -9.59 8.25 2.01
C TYR A 119 -10.48 7.01 2.00
N PRO A 120 -10.05 5.88 1.37
CA PRO A 120 -10.84 4.65 1.33
C PRO A 120 -10.90 3.95 2.70
N ASP A 121 -12.08 3.45 3.11
CA ASP A 121 -12.31 2.67 4.32
C ASP A 121 -13.09 1.36 3.99
N PRO A 122 -12.49 0.16 4.22
CA PRO A 122 -11.17 -0.06 4.79
C PRO A 122 -10.04 0.47 3.90
N GLY A 123 -8.91 0.88 4.51
CA GLY A 123 -7.77 1.44 3.81
C GLY A 123 -6.46 1.29 4.58
N PHE A 124 -5.36 1.69 3.96
CA PHE A 124 -4.06 1.64 4.64
C PHE A 124 -4.06 2.59 5.85
N PRO A 125 -3.79 2.10 7.08
CA PRO A 125 -4.04 2.84 8.33
C PRO A 125 -3.32 4.20 8.43
N MET A 126 -2.25 4.37 7.65
CA MET A 126 -1.50 5.62 7.68
C MET A 126 -2.25 6.80 7.07
N TYR A 127 -3.24 6.58 6.21
CA TYR A 127 -4.04 7.66 5.63
C TYR A 127 -4.78 8.43 6.74
N GLU A 128 -5.53 7.74 7.56
CA GLU A 128 -6.25 8.31 8.71
C GLU A 128 -5.29 8.86 9.77
N SER A 129 -4.29 8.06 10.14
CA SER A 129 -3.34 8.38 11.19
C SER A 129 -2.57 9.68 10.92
N ILE A 130 -2.03 9.85 9.72
CA ILE A 130 -1.25 11.05 9.35
C ILE A 130 -2.18 12.26 9.24
N THR A 131 -3.39 12.09 8.71
CA THR A 131 -4.40 13.15 8.62
C THR A 131 -4.74 13.68 10.01
N ALA A 132 -5.07 12.80 10.95
CA ALA A 132 -5.35 13.17 12.34
C ALA A 132 -4.14 13.82 13.03
N PHE A 133 -2.92 13.32 12.77
CA PHE A 133 -1.69 13.91 13.29
C PHE A 133 -1.46 15.33 12.77
N ALA A 134 -1.75 15.60 11.50
CA ALA A 134 -1.66 16.92 10.90
C ALA A 134 -2.69 17.92 11.48
N GLY A 135 -3.72 17.42 12.16
CA GLY A 135 -4.83 18.22 12.70
C GLY A 135 -6.01 18.35 11.74
N ALA A 136 -5.93 17.76 10.56
CA ALA A 136 -7.01 17.71 9.59
C ALA A 136 -8.04 16.64 9.97
N THR A 137 -9.23 16.72 9.37
CA THR A 137 -10.31 15.76 9.58
C THR A 137 -10.20 14.62 8.57
N PRO A 138 -9.98 13.35 9.01
CA PRO A 138 -10.08 12.20 8.13
C PRO A 138 -11.53 11.91 7.78
N VAL A 139 -11.85 11.78 6.49
CA VAL A 139 -13.19 11.52 5.98
C VAL A 139 -13.17 10.20 5.19
N PRO A 140 -13.75 9.11 5.73
CA PRO A 140 -13.75 7.81 5.07
C PRO A 140 -14.74 7.75 3.91
N VAL A 141 -14.33 7.15 2.79
CA VAL A 141 -15.21 6.67 1.71
C VAL A 141 -15.36 5.15 1.87
N PRO A 142 -16.57 4.63 2.06
CA PRO A 142 -16.75 3.22 2.31
C PRO A 142 -16.46 2.39 1.06
N LEU A 143 -15.61 1.38 1.19
CA LEU A 143 -15.42 0.34 0.18
C LEU A 143 -16.31 -0.86 0.53
N ARG A 144 -17.18 -1.25 -0.39
CA ARG A 144 -18.17 -2.29 -0.14
C ARG A 144 -17.89 -3.55 -0.97
N GLU A 145 -18.05 -4.70 -0.35
CA GLU A 145 -17.92 -6.02 -1.00
C GLU A 145 -18.80 -6.14 -2.25
N LYS A 146 -20.04 -5.62 -2.22
CA LYS A 146 -20.95 -5.59 -3.37
C LYS A 146 -20.42 -4.86 -4.61
N ASN A 147 -19.40 -4.02 -4.44
CA ASN A 147 -18.68 -3.30 -5.49
C ASN A 147 -17.22 -3.75 -5.59
N ASP A 148 -16.93 -5.01 -5.21
CA ASP A 148 -15.59 -5.59 -5.19
C ASP A 148 -14.56 -4.72 -4.42
N PHE A 149 -14.98 -4.04 -3.36
CA PHE A 149 -14.18 -3.08 -2.59
C PHE A 149 -13.52 -1.98 -3.44
N ARG A 150 -14.13 -1.59 -4.55
CA ARG A 150 -13.70 -0.44 -5.36
C ARG A 150 -14.39 0.83 -4.87
N VAL A 151 -13.70 1.96 -4.96
CA VAL A 151 -14.29 3.27 -4.65
C VAL A 151 -15.47 3.51 -5.58
N ASP A 152 -16.64 3.78 -4.99
CA ASP A 152 -17.83 4.19 -5.74
C ASP A 152 -17.75 5.71 -5.98
N PRO A 153 -17.77 6.20 -7.24
CA PRO A 153 -17.73 7.61 -7.56
C PRO A 153 -18.89 8.41 -6.95
N ASP A 154 -20.06 7.81 -6.81
CA ASP A 154 -21.22 8.49 -6.22
C ASP A 154 -21.04 8.63 -4.69
N GLU A 155 -20.56 7.58 -3.99
CA GLU A 155 -20.20 7.64 -2.57
C GLU A 155 -19.02 8.63 -2.32
N LEU A 156 -18.07 8.72 -3.25
CA LEU A 156 -17.03 9.75 -3.18
C LEU A 156 -17.63 11.16 -3.30
N ALA A 157 -18.52 11.39 -4.28
CA ALA A 157 -19.13 12.69 -4.49
C ALA A 157 -19.90 13.19 -3.26
N ASP A 158 -20.57 12.27 -2.55
CA ASP A 158 -21.40 12.57 -1.37
C ASP A 158 -20.58 13.07 -0.16
N VAL A 159 -19.31 12.68 -0.05
CA VAL A 159 -18.45 13.06 1.09
C VAL A 159 -17.56 14.27 0.82
N LEU A 160 -17.46 14.72 -0.44
CA LEU A 160 -16.64 15.87 -0.81
C LEU A 160 -17.30 17.19 -0.40
N THR A 161 -16.55 18.05 0.28
CA THR A 161 -16.95 19.39 0.70
C THR A 161 -15.98 20.47 0.22
N ASP A 162 -16.28 21.74 0.45
CA ASP A 162 -15.36 22.85 0.17
C ASP A 162 -14.11 22.85 1.09
N ARG A 163 -14.11 22.04 2.15
CA ARG A 163 -12.95 21.83 3.03
C ARG A 163 -12.06 20.69 2.58
N THR A 164 -12.49 19.86 1.63
CA THR A 164 -11.67 18.75 1.12
C THR A 164 -10.46 19.31 0.38
N ARG A 165 -9.25 19.01 0.87
CA ARG A 165 -7.98 19.42 0.28
C ARG A 165 -7.27 18.28 -0.44
N LEU A 166 -7.51 17.05 0.01
CA LEU A 166 -6.85 15.88 -0.53
C LEU A 166 -7.82 14.70 -0.63
N VAL A 167 -7.80 14.01 -1.76
CA VAL A 167 -8.45 12.71 -1.95
C VAL A 167 -7.37 11.67 -2.15
N ILE A 168 -7.40 10.58 -1.38
CA ILE A 168 -6.45 9.47 -1.50
C ILE A 168 -7.14 8.32 -2.23
N LEU A 169 -6.52 7.86 -3.31
CA LEU A 169 -6.91 6.66 -4.05
C LEU A 169 -5.78 5.65 -3.95
N ASN A 170 -6.10 4.38 -3.75
CA ASN A 170 -5.12 3.30 -3.71
C ASN A 170 -5.57 2.16 -4.64
N SER A 171 -4.78 1.87 -5.67
CA SER A 171 -5.09 0.81 -6.63
C SER A 171 -3.83 0.25 -7.29
N PRO A 172 -3.64 -1.09 -7.23
CA PRO A 172 -4.39 -2.10 -6.46
C PRO A 172 -4.38 -1.83 -4.97
N HIS A 173 -5.43 -2.25 -4.29
CA HIS A 173 -5.77 -1.78 -2.95
C HIS A 173 -5.21 -2.66 -1.81
N ASN A 174 -4.69 -2.07 -0.77
CA ASN A 174 -4.39 -2.69 0.52
C ASN A 174 -5.44 -2.18 1.54
N PRO A 175 -6.28 -3.04 2.16
CA PRO A 175 -6.11 -4.49 2.33
C PRO A 175 -6.88 -5.40 1.33
N CYS A 176 -7.78 -4.87 0.51
CA CYS A 176 -8.82 -5.68 -0.14
C CYS A 176 -8.35 -6.39 -1.41
N GLY A 177 -7.20 -6.03 -1.99
CA GLY A 177 -6.74 -6.57 -3.27
C GLY A 177 -7.57 -6.12 -4.48
N SER A 178 -8.54 -5.23 -4.30
CA SER A 178 -9.33 -4.67 -5.40
C SER A 178 -8.48 -3.84 -6.35
N ALA A 179 -8.90 -3.75 -7.60
CA ALA A 179 -8.21 -2.92 -8.59
C ALA A 179 -9.24 -2.11 -9.38
N LEU A 180 -9.02 -0.81 -9.48
CA LEU A 180 -9.86 0.08 -10.26
C LEU A 180 -9.77 -0.28 -11.75
N THR A 181 -10.92 -0.23 -12.42
CA THR A 181 -11.03 -0.35 -13.87
C THR A 181 -10.84 1.02 -14.53
N ARG A 182 -10.61 1.06 -15.85
CA ARG A 182 -10.59 2.31 -16.62
C ARG A 182 -11.86 3.15 -16.38
N ASN A 183 -13.02 2.52 -16.43
CA ASN A 183 -14.30 3.19 -16.21
C ASN A 183 -14.40 3.79 -14.79
N ASP A 184 -13.89 3.08 -13.78
CA ASP A 184 -13.88 3.62 -12.40
C ASP A 184 -13.01 4.88 -12.34
N VAL A 185 -11.80 4.83 -12.92
CA VAL A 185 -10.85 5.94 -12.89
C VAL A 185 -11.40 7.16 -13.65
N GLU A 186 -12.02 6.95 -14.82
CA GLU A 186 -12.64 8.02 -15.61
C GLU A 186 -13.82 8.68 -14.85
N ARG A 187 -14.67 7.89 -14.20
CA ARG A 187 -15.77 8.42 -13.37
C ARG A 187 -15.28 9.14 -12.13
N LEU A 188 -14.23 8.62 -11.46
CA LEU A 188 -13.61 9.31 -10.32
C LEU A 188 -13.00 10.64 -10.75
N ALA A 189 -12.30 10.71 -11.87
CA ALA A 189 -11.76 11.95 -12.42
C ALA A 189 -12.87 12.97 -12.71
N ALA A 190 -14.00 12.53 -13.28
CA ALA A 190 -15.15 13.39 -13.54
C ALA A 190 -15.77 13.96 -12.26
N VAL A 191 -15.82 13.20 -11.16
CA VAL A 191 -16.27 13.69 -9.84
C VAL A 191 -15.34 14.75 -9.27
N LEU A 192 -14.04 14.63 -9.55
CA LEU A 192 -13.00 15.54 -9.03
C LEU A 192 -12.77 16.76 -9.93
N ASP A 193 -13.32 16.76 -11.14
CA ASP A 193 -13.16 17.87 -12.08
C ASP A 193 -13.72 19.19 -11.53
N GLY A 194 -13.03 20.28 -11.80
CA GLY A 194 -13.41 21.64 -11.37
C GLY A 194 -13.31 21.90 -9.86
N ARG A 195 -12.91 20.92 -9.04
CA ARG A 195 -12.72 21.10 -7.58
C ARG A 195 -11.30 21.58 -7.24
N ASP A 196 -11.17 22.42 -6.24
CA ASP A 196 -9.89 22.93 -5.72
C ASP A 196 -9.30 21.97 -4.67
N LEU A 197 -8.81 20.83 -5.13
CA LEU A 197 -8.20 19.79 -4.29
C LEU A 197 -7.10 19.03 -5.04
N TYR A 198 -6.27 18.33 -4.29
CA TYR A 198 -5.26 17.42 -4.82
C TYR A 198 -5.71 15.96 -4.70
N VAL A 199 -5.12 15.10 -5.53
CA VAL A 199 -5.28 13.65 -5.46
C VAL A 199 -3.96 13.01 -5.12
N LEU A 200 -3.92 12.10 -4.13
CA LEU A 200 -2.80 11.20 -3.91
C LEU A 200 -3.19 9.85 -4.49
N SER A 201 -2.59 9.48 -5.62
CA SER A 201 -2.74 8.17 -6.24
C SER A 201 -1.63 7.27 -5.72
N ASP A 202 -1.95 6.41 -4.75
CA ASP A 202 -1.05 5.40 -4.20
C ASP A 202 -1.08 4.17 -5.09
N GLU A 203 -0.06 4.04 -5.95
CA GLU A 203 0.04 2.99 -6.96
C GLU A 203 1.14 1.96 -6.63
N MET A 204 1.45 1.78 -5.35
CA MET A 204 2.51 0.87 -4.88
C MET A 204 2.40 -0.57 -5.40
N TYR A 205 1.20 -1.03 -5.75
CA TYR A 205 0.94 -2.39 -6.22
C TYR A 205 0.61 -2.45 -7.71
N TRP A 206 0.79 -1.38 -8.46
CA TRP A 206 0.35 -1.26 -9.86
C TRP A 206 0.81 -2.42 -10.78
N ALA A 207 2.04 -2.91 -10.58
CA ALA A 207 2.60 -4.02 -11.36
C ALA A 207 2.04 -5.39 -10.95
N ILE A 208 1.51 -5.50 -9.73
CA ILE A 208 0.98 -6.76 -9.19
C ILE A 208 -0.52 -6.80 -9.47
N ARG A 209 -0.88 -7.17 -10.72
CA ARG A 209 -2.25 -7.29 -11.20
C ARG A 209 -2.47 -8.63 -11.88
N TYR A 210 -3.68 -9.14 -11.77
CA TYR A 210 -4.08 -10.46 -12.28
C TYR A 210 -5.07 -10.38 -13.44
N GLY A 211 -5.01 -9.32 -14.19
CA GLY A 211 -5.83 -9.07 -15.37
C GLY A 211 -6.18 -7.59 -15.54
N GLY A 212 -6.69 -7.26 -16.72
CA GLY A 212 -6.97 -5.88 -17.09
C GLY A 212 -5.72 -5.01 -17.20
N GLU A 213 -5.92 -3.74 -17.50
CA GLU A 213 -4.85 -2.74 -17.53
C GLU A 213 -4.85 -1.89 -16.26
N HIS A 214 -3.68 -1.41 -15.84
CA HIS A 214 -3.58 -0.36 -14.82
C HIS A 214 -3.76 0.99 -15.51
N VAL A 215 -4.69 1.79 -14.99
CA VAL A 215 -4.91 3.17 -15.46
C VAL A 215 -4.61 4.09 -14.28
N SER A 216 -3.61 4.94 -14.43
CA SER A 216 -3.35 6.00 -13.45
C SER A 216 -4.32 7.16 -13.67
N ILE A 217 -4.91 7.68 -12.60
CA ILE A 217 -5.75 8.88 -12.70
C ILE A 217 -4.93 10.08 -13.21
N ALA A 218 -3.62 10.10 -12.93
CA ALA A 218 -2.71 11.14 -13.41
C ALA A 218 -2.56 11.17 -14.94
N SER A 219 -2.93 10.08 -15.66
CA SER A 219 -2.88 10.05 -17.12
C SER A 219 -4.07 10.71 -17.81
N LEU A 220 -5.13 11.01 -17.05
CA LEU A 220 -6.32 11.64 -17.60
C LEU A 220 -6.16 13.15 -17.73
N ASP A 221 -6.87 13.73 -18.72
CA ASP A 221 -6.81 15.16 -18.99
C ASP A 221 -7.12 16.00 -17.75
N GLY A 222 -6.26 16.99 -17.48
CA GLY A 222 -6.39 17.89 -16.33
C GLY A 222 -6.01 17.30 -14.97
N MET A 223 -5.66 16.00 -14.89
CA MET A 223 -5.34 15.36 -13.59
C MET A 223 -3.86 15.40 -13.23
N ALA A 224 -2.94 15.42 -14.20
CA ALA A 224 -1.49 15.37 -13.92
C ALA A 224 -0.99 16.50 -13.00
N ASP A 225 -1.54 17.72 -13.16
CA ASP A 225 -1.11 18.90 -12.42
C ASP A 225 -1.70 19.01 -11.00
N ARG A 226 -2.59 18.10 -10.63
CA ARG A 226 -3.21 18.01 -9.31
C ARG A 226 -3.04 16.64 -8.63
N THR A 227 -2.34 15.70 -9.28
CA THR A 227 -2.13 14.35 -8.74
C THR A 227 -0.71 14.17 -8.24
N ILE A 228 -0.58 13.71 -7.00
CA ILE A 228 0.63 13.15 -6.41
C ILE A 228 0.62 11.68 -6.80
N LEU A 229 1.40 11.30 -7.82
CA LEU A 229 1.53 9.91 -8.25
C LEU A 229 2.62 9.23 -7.42
N LEU A 230 2.19 8.45 -6.43
CA LEU A 230 3.06 7.79 -5.45
C LEU A 230 3.34 6.34 -5.86
N ASP A 231 4.63 5.98 -5.89
CA ASP A 231 5.10 4.62 -6.14
C ASP A 231 6.44 4.36 -5.43
N GLY A 232 7.03 3.22 -5.64
CA GLY A 232 8.34 2.85 -5.10
C GLY A 232 8.75 1.43 -5.47
N CYS A 233 9.97 1.06 -5.09
CA CYS A 233 10.53 -0.23 -5.45
C CYS A 233 10.14 -1.37 -4.50
N SER A 234 9.51 -1.06 -3.36
CA SER A 234 9.28 -2.03 -2.28
C SER A 234 8.51 -3.28 -2.70
N LYS A 235 7.47 -3.13 -3.56
CA LYS A 235 6.56 -4.23 -3.88
C LYS A 235 6.87 -4.84 -5.25
N SER A 236 6.94 -4.03 -6.29
CA SER A 236 7.18 -4.50 -7.66
C SER A 236 8.56 -5.14 -7.85
N PHE A 237 9.55 -4.76 -7.04
CA PHE A 237 10.94 -5.26 -7.15
C PHE A 237 11.43 -6.00 -5.91
N ALA A 238 10.54 -6.38 -4.98
CA ALA A 238 10.92 -7.04 -3.71
C ALA A 238 12.03 -6.29 -2.96
N MET A 239 11.88 -4.97 -2.82
CA MET A 239 12.89 -4.06 -2.25
C MET A 239 12.41 -3.39 -0.96
N THR A 240 11.66 -4.06 -0.11
CA THR A 240 11.09 -3.46 1.12
C THR A 240 12.18 -2.94 2.07
N GLY A 241 13.25 -3.69 2.26
CA GLY A 241 14.39 -3.36 3.12
C GLY A 241 15.31 -2.26 2.54
N TRP A 242 15.26 -1.98 1.25
CA TRP A 242 16.09 -0.96 0.58
C TRP A 242 15.63 0.47 0.88
N ARG A 243 14.41 0.62 1.32
CA ARG A 243 13.82 1.90 1.68
C ARG A 243 13.89 2.93 0.55
N LEU A 244 13.20 2.68 -0.57
CA LEU A 244 13.14 3.62 -1.69
C LEU A 244 11.69 3.76 -2.20
N GLY A 245 11.21 5.00 -2.20
CA GLY A 245 9.97 5.44 -2.81
C GLY A 245 10.17 6.72 -3.60
N PHE A 246 9.27 7.00 -4.49
CA PHE A 246 9.29 8.21 -5.32
C PHE A 246 7.88 8.64 -5.69
N ALA A 247 7.73 9.91 -6.01
CA ALA A 247 6.49 10.41 -6.59
C ALA A 247 6.75 11.45 -7.67
N ALA A 248 5.83 11.52 -8.63
CA ALA A 248 5.64 12.71 -9.44
C ALA A 248 4.68 13.65 -8.69
N LEU A 249 5.09 14.90 -8.52
CA LEU A 249 4.35 15.89 -7.75
C LEU A 249 3.79 16.99 -8.67
N PRO A 250 2.64 17.58 -8.36
CA PRO A 250 2.28 18.90 -8.82
C PRO A 250 3.41 19.90 -8.57
N GLU A 251 3.67 20.80 -9.52
CA GLU A 251 4.81 21.75 -9.42
C GLU A 251 4.82 22.53 -8.09
N ALA A 252 3.66 22.98 -7.65
CA ALA A 252 3.50 23.72 -6.40
C ALA A 252 3.91 22.94 -5.14
N LEU A 253 3.96 21.60 -5.21
CA LEU A 253 4.29 20.72 -4.06
C LEU A 253 5.75 20.29 -4.04
N VAL A 254 6.49 20.45 -5.13
CA VAL A 254 7.90 19.97 -5.22
C VAL A 254 8.76 20.61 -4.14
N GLU A 255 8.73 21.93 -4.04
CA GLU A 255 9.54 22.65 -3.07
C GLU A 255 9.12 22.39 -1.62
N PRO A 256 7.83 22.50 -1.23
CA PRO A 256 7.39 22.21 0.13
C PRO A 256 7.72 20.78 0.58
N VAL A 257 7.46 19.76 -0.26
CA VAL A 257 7.77 18.36 0.04
C VAL A 257 9.27 18.15 0.16
N THR A 258 10.07 18.73 -0.74
CA THR A 258 11.55 18.67 -0.66
C THR A 258 12.07 19.31 0.62
N ARG A 259 11.50 20.44 1.05
CA ARG A 259 11.87 21.12 2.30
C ARG A 259 11.57 20.23 3.52
N LEU A 260 10.43 19.54 3.55
CA LEU A 260 10.09 18.59 4.60
C LEU A 260 11.07 17.39 4.59
N ALA A 261 11.45 16.89 3.42
CA ALA A 261 12.44 15.84 3.29
C ALA A 261 13.82 16.27 3.83
N ILE A 262 14.31 17.47 3.49
CA ILE A 262 15.56 18.02 4.01
C ILE A 262 15.55 18.08 5.54
N ASN A 263 14.45 18.55 6.13
CA ASN A 263 14.35 18.75 7.58
C ASN A 263 14.05 17.45 8.39
N SER A 264 13.84 16.33 7.71
CA SER A 264 13.52 15.05 8.37
C SER A 264 14.49 13.93 8.03
N VAL A 265 14.73 13.67 6.74
CA VAL A 265 15.49 12.50 6.26
C VAL A 265 16.74 12.88 5.45
N SER A 266 16.96 14.17 5.19
CA SER A 266 18.03 14.75 4.37
C SER A 266 17.97 14.29 2.91
N CYS A 267 18.38 13.07 2.60
CA CYS A 267 18.31 12.45 1.27
C CYS A 267 18.23 10.93 1.39
N THR A 268 17.78 10.27 0.33
CA THR A 268 17.84 8.81 0.21
C THR A 268 19.27 8.38 -0.13
N ALA A 269 19.72 7.26 0.41
CA ALA A 269 21.08 6.74 0.19
C ALA A 269 21.40 6.61 -1.31
N PRO A 270 22.50 7.19 -1.84
CA PRO A 270 22.80 7.18 -3.26
C PRO A 270 22.95 5.79 -3.87
N PHE A 271 23.58 4.85 -3.17
CA PHE A 271 23.71 3.46 -3.65
C PHE A 271 22.35 2.78 -3.81
N THR A 272 21.37 3.05 -2.93
CA THR A 272 20.00 2.58 -3.08
C THR A 272 19.31 3.22 -4.28
N GLN A 273 19.59 4.49 -4.56
CA GLN A 273 19.06 5.18 -5.73
C GLN A 273 19.59 4.59 -7.04
N MET A 274 20.88 4.22 -7.09
CA MET A 274 21.46 3.55 -8.27
C MET A 274 20.90 2.13 -8.46
N ALA A 275 20.60 1.41 -7.38
CA ALA A 275 19.85 0.16 -7.45
C ALA A 275 18.45 0.37 -8.06
N ALA A 276 17.77 1.43 -7.68
CA ALA A 276 16.46 1.76 -8.25
C ALA A 276 16.55 2.13 -9.73
N VAL A 277 17.58 2.85 -10.17
CA VAL A 277 17.81 3.08 -11.61
C VAL A 277 17.87 1.75 -12.35
N ALA A 278 18.67 0.79 -11.83
CA ALA A 278 18.77 -0.54 -12.44
C ALA A 278 17.42 -1.31 -12.43
N ALA A 279 16.64 -1.19 -11.35
CA ALA A 279 15.31 -1.79 -11.27
C ALA A 279 14.34 -1.22 -12.33
N LEU A 280 14.32 0.11 -12.49
CA LEU A 280 13.38 0.80 -13.39
C LEU A 280 13.76 0.69 -14.87
N THR A 281 15.06 0.52 -15.19
CA THR A 281 15.58 0.50 -16.55
C THR A 281 16.04 -0.88 -17.02
N GLY A 282 16.15 -1.84 -16.11
CA GLY A 282 16.62 -3.19 -16.35
C GLY A 282 15.54 -4.15 -16.88
N PRO A 283 15.88 -5.45 -16.91
CA PRO A 283 14.97 -6.50 -17.34
C PRO A 283 13.72 -6.58 -16.44
N TRP A 284 12.57 -6.82 -17.05
CA TRP A 284 11.26 -6.87 -16.36
C TRP A 284 10.82 -8.29 -16.01
N GLU A 285 11.48 -9.29 -16.58
CA GLU A 285 11.16 -10.71 -16.41
C GLU A 285 11.07 -11.16 -14.93
N PRO A 286 11.94 -10.72 -14.00
CA PRO A 286 11.81 -11.09 -12.60
C PRO A 286 10.50 -10.60 -11.95
N VAL A 287 10.00 -9.45 -12.38
CA VAL A 287 8.70 -8.91 -11.90
C VAL A 287 7.56 -9.76 -12.45
N GLU A 288 7.60 -10.11 -13.74
CA GLU A 288 6.58 -10.95 -14.39
C GLU A 288 6.51 -12.35 -13.75
N GLU A 289 7.66 -12.96 -13.47
CA GLU A 289 7.75 -14.26 -12.79
C GLU A 289 7.15 -14.20 -11.36
N MET A 290 7.48 -13.16 -10.60
CA MET A 290 6.93 -12.92 -9.27
C MET A 290 5.41 -12.73 -9.32
N VAL A 291 4.90 -11.94 -10.26
CA VAL A 291 3.45 -11.69 -10.42
C VAL A 291 2.71 -12.95 -10.84
N ALA A 292 3.29 -13.75 -11.74
CA ALA A 292 2.72 -15.03 -12.14
C ALA A 292 2.60 -16.01 -10.95
N GLU A 293 3.63 -16.06 -10.09
CA GLU A 293 3.61 -16.85 -8.87
C GLU A 293 2.57 -16.34 -7.87
N PHE A 294 2.47 -15.04 -7.67
CA PHE A 294 1.40 -14.46 -6.84
C PHE A 294 0.01 -14.81 -7.38
N GLY A 295 -0.19 -14.79 -8.70
CA GLY A 295 -1.45 -15.24 -9.32
C GLY A 295 -1.80 -16.67 -8.96
N ARG A 296 -0.82 -17.59 -9.01
CA ARG A 296 -0.99 -18.99 -8.62
C ARG A 296 -1.34 -19.16 -7.12
N ARG A 297 -0.69 -18.38 -6.25
CA ARG A 297 -0.93 -18.39 -4.79
C ARG A 297 -2.31 -17.80 -4.45
N ARG A 298 -2.71 -16.73 -5.17
CA ARG A 298 -4.05 -16.16 -5.10
C ARG A 298 -5.11 -17.22 -5.34
N ASP A 299 -5.00 -17.97 -6.43
CA ASP A 299 -5.99 -19.00 -6.79
C ASP A 299 -6.10 -20.08 -5.69
N VAL A 300 -4.98 -20.47 -5.09
CA VAL A 300 -4.95 -21.44 -3.98
C VAL A 300 -5.64 -20.91 -2.73
N ILE A 301 -5.31 -19.67 -2.29
CA ILE A 301 -5.87 -19.13 -1.04
C ILE A 301 -7.33 -18.78 -1.19
N VAL A 302 -7.75 -18.23 -2.34
CA VAL A 302 -9.16 -17.90 -2.61
C VAL A 302 -10.02 -19.17 -2.65
N ALA A 303 -9.59 -20.20 -3.39
CA ALA A 303 -10.30 -21.46 -3.45
C ALA A 303 -10.39 -22.13 -2.08
N GLY A 304 -9.31 -22.13 -1.29
CA GLY A 304 -9.27 -22.73 0.03
C GLY A 304 -10.14 -21.99 1.04
N LEU A 305 -10.11 -20.68 1.09
CA LEU A 305 -10.96 -19.89 1.99
C LEU A 305 -12.45 -20.08 1.65
N ASN A 306 -12.82 -20.10 0.37
CA ASN A 306 -14.20 -20.36 -0.06
C ASN A 306 -14.69 -21.80 0.18
N ALA A 307 -13.79 -22.75 0.42
CA ALA A 307 -14.15 -24.11 0.81
C ALA A 307 -14.47 -24.24 2.30
N ILE A 308 -14.04 -23.30 3.14
CA ILE A 308 -14.27 -23.29 4.58
C ILE A 308 -15.67 -22.73 4.86
N ASP A 309 -16.53 -23.51 5.52
CA ASP A 309 -17.88 -23.07 5.86
C ASP A 309 -17.88 -21.77 6.69
N GLY A 310 -18.70 -20.80 6.29
CA GLY A 310 -18.84 -19.49 6.94
C GLY A 310 -17.77 -18.47 6.59
N ILE A 311 -16.88 -18.76 5.64
CA ILE A 311 -15.93 -17.81 5.07
C ILE A 311 -16.24 -17.65 3.58
N THR A 312 -16.27 -16.40 3.10
CA THR A 312 -16.36 -16.09 1.68
C THR A 312 -15.24 -15.11 1.30
N CYS A 313 -14.58 -15.37 0.20
CA CYS A 313 -13.41 -14.59 -0.23
C CYS A 313 -13.61 -14.14 -1.68
N PRO A 314 -13.80 -12.83 -1.92
CA PRO A 314 -13.75 -12.28 -3.27
C PRO A 314 -12.37 -12.50 -3.90
N GLU A 315 -12.33 -12.66 -5.21
CA GLU A 315 -11.08 -12.79 -5.95
C GLU A 315 -10.41 -11.40 -6.10
N PRO A 316 -9.18 -11.20 -5.59
CA PRO A 316 -8.50 -9.92 -5.74
C PRO A 316 -8.02 -9.69 -7.16
N GLY A 317 -8.16 -8.44 -7.63
CA GLY A 317 -7.67 -8.00 -8.94
C GLY A 317 -6.19 -7.60 -8.96
N GLY A 318 -5.57 -7.46 -7.79
CA GLY A 318 -4.15 -7.09 -7.65
C GLY A 318 -3.63 -7.15 -6.23
N ALA A 319 -2.44 -6.60 -5.99
CA ALA A 319 -1.65 -6.74 -4.77
C ALA A 319 -1.40 -8.23 -4.43
N PHE A 320 -1.11 -8.55 -3.18
CA PHE A 320 -0.95 -9.93 -2.70
C PHE A 320 -1.70 -10.14 -1.38
N TYR A 321 -2.93 -9.59 -1.32
CA TYR A 321 -3.84 -9.71 -0.18
C TYR A 321 -5.17 -10.29 -0.60
N VAL A 322 -5.76 -11.08 0.31
CA VAL A 322 -7.18 -11.41 0.30
C VAL A 322 -7.86 -10.81 1.51
N PHE A 323 -9.14 -10.47 1.35
CA PHE A 323 -9.94 -9.83 2.40
C PHE A 323 -11.27 -10.58 2.58
N PRO A 324 -11.22 -11.84 3.09
CA PRO A 324 -12.40 -12.68 3.24
C PRO A 324 -13.37 -12.13 4.26
N ASN A 325 -14.66 -12.28 3.95
CA ASN A 325 -15.78 -12.05 4.83
C ASN A 325 -15.94 -13.23 5.80
N ILE A 326 -15.99 -12.90 7.10
CA ILE A 326 -16.12 -13.86 8.21
C ILE A 326 -17.38 -13.60 9.05
N THR A 327 -18.32 -12.79 8.59
CA THR A 327 -19.52 -12.41 9.36
C THR A 327 -20.35 -13.63 9.79
N ALA A 328 -20.39 -14.68 8.98
CA ALA A 328 -21.07 -15.93 9.30
C ALA A 328 -20.37 -16.78 10.39
N VAL A 329 -19.14 -16.44 10.77
CA VAL A 329 -18.44 -17.06 11.90
C VAL A 329 -19.07 -16.65 13.24
N GLY A 330 -19.70 -15.45 13.29
CA GLY A 330 -20.43 -14.98 14.47
C GLY A 330 -19.53 -14.42 15.58
N ARG A 331 -18.32 -14.01 15.23
CA ARG A 331 -17.34 -13.35 16.11
C ARG A 331 -16.81 -12.09 15.45
N THR A 332 -16.25 -11.18 16.25
CA THR A 332 -15.58 -10.00 15.70
C THR A 332 -14.32 -10.37 14.91
N SER A 333 -13.90 -9.48 14.01
CA SER A 333 -12.68 -9.68 13.22
C SER A 333 -11.45 -9.86 14.12
N ARG A 334 -11.35 -9.09 15.21
CA ARG A 334 -10.24 -9.18 16.17
C ARG A 334 -10.24 -10.50 16.97
N GLU A 335 -11.40 -10.94 17.47
CA GLU A 335 -11.52 -12.22 18.16
C GLU A 335 -11.10 -13.36 17.24
N THR A 336 -11.58 -13.35 15.99
CA THR A 336 -11.27 -14.38 15.01
C THR A 336 -9.79 -14.42 14.65
N ALA A 337 -9.16 -13.27 14.36
CA ALA A 337 -7.72 -13.21 14.06
C ALA A 337 -6.87 -13.66 15.26
N THR A 338 -7.23 -13.26 16.48
CA THR A 338 -6.55 -13.69 17.71
C THR A 338 -6.68 -15.19 17.92
N PHE A 339 -7.87 -15.74 17.70
CA PHE A 339 -8.12 -17.17 17.80
C PHE A 339 -7.30 -17.98 16.77
N PHE A 340 -7.22 -17.51 15.52
CA PHE A 340 -6.42 -18.18 14.50
C PHE A 340 -4.92 -18.19 14.87
N LEU A 341 -4.41 -17.10 15.41
CA LEU A 341 -3.03 -17.08 15.89
C LEU A 341 -2.83 -18.04 17.08
N ASP A 342 -3.71 -17.97 18.09
CA ASP A 342 -3.53 -18.70 19.33
C ASP A 342 -3.88 -20.19 19.24
N ARG A 343 -4.80 -20.61 18.34
CA ARG A 343 -5.28 -21.99 18.22
C ARG A 343 -4.82 -22.68 16.95
N ALA A 344 -4.93 -22.00 15.80
CA ALA A 344 -4.52 -22.54 14.52
C ALA A 344 -3.03 -22.31 14.20
N GLY A 345 -2.34 -21.42 14.93
CA GLY A 345 -0.97 -21.03 14.60
C GLY A 345 -0.87 -20.25 13.28
N VAL A 346 -1.89 -19.49 12.92
CA VAL A 346 -1.93 -18.69 11.69
C VAL A 346 -2.04 -17.22 12.06
N ALA A 347 -1.02 -16.45 11.71
CA ALA A 347 -1.01 -15.00 11.89
C ALA A 347 -1.72 -14.31 10.71
N CYS A 348 -2.71 -13.48 10.98
CA CYS A 348 -3.41 -12.63 10.02
C CYS A 348 -3.84 -11.34 10.70
N LEU A 349 -4.37 -10.38 9.95
CA LEU A 349 -4.85 -9.13 10.52
C LEU A 349 -6.39 -9.10 10.53
N TRP A 350 -6.92 -8.55 11.62
CA TRP A 350 -8.35 -8.24 11.68
C TRP A 350 -8.67 -7.05 10.79
N GLY A 351 -9.82 -7.05 10.16
CA GLY A 351 -10.18 -6.05 9.17
C GLY A 351 -10.33 -4.63 9.74
N GLU A 352 -10.80 -4.51 10.99
CA GLU A 352 -10.88 -3.23 11.72
C GLU A 352 -9.53 -2.50 11.88
N ALA A 353 -8.40 -3.23 11.76
CA ALA A 353 -7.07 -2.61 11.70
C ALA A 353 -6.88 -1.70 10.49
N PHE A 354 -7.79 -1.76 9.53
CA PHE A 354 -7.80 -0.98 8.29
C PHE A 354 -8.94 0.05 8.23
N GLY A 355 -9.65 0.26 9.34
CA GLY A 355 -10.79 1.18 9.45
C GLY A 355 -12.09 0.46 9.82
N GLY A 356 -13.12 1.26 10.14
CA GLY A 356 -14.42 0.73 10.60
C GLY A 356 -15.14 -0.14 9.56
N GLY A 357 -14.94 0.15 8.27
CA GLY A 357 -15.48 -0.66 7.17
C GLY A 357 -14.86 -2.05 7.06
N GLY A 358 -13.80 -2.34 7.82
CA GLY A 358 -13.15 -3.64 7.84
C GLY A 358 -13.70 -4.64 8.85
N GLU A 359 -14.63 -4.25 9.74
CA GLU A 359 -15.24 -5.20 10.68
C GLU A 359 -16.03 -6.29 9.93
N GLY A 360 -15.88 -7.52 10.37
CA GLY A 360 -16.42 -8.71 9.71
C GLY A 360 -15.51 -9.29 8.62
N TYR A 361 -14.28 -8.75 8.47
CA TYR A 361 -13.30 -9.23 7.49
C TYR A 361 -11.96 -9.52 8.16
N LEU A 362 -11.12 -10.29 7.46
CA LEU A 362 -9.70 -10.52 7.81
C LEU A 362 -8.83 -10.18 6.62
N ARG A 363 -7.58 -9.73 6.87
CA ARG A 363 -6.59 -9.64 5.80
C ARG A 363 -5.56 -10.76 5.94
N PHE A 364 -5.36 -11.51 4.86
CA PHE A 364 -4.24 -12.41 4.70
C PHE A 364 -3.35 -11.93 3.55
N SER A 365 -2.04 -11.94 3.78
CA SER A 365 -1.03 -11.82 2.73
C SER A 365 -0.73 -13.21 2.19
N TYR A 366 -0.80 -13.41 0.87
CA TYR A 366 -0.35 -14.66 0.25
C TYR A 366 1.08 -14.57 -0.32
N ALA A 367 1.85 -13.58 0.15
CA ALA A 367 3.30 -13.54 -0.04
C ALA A 367 3.96 -14.59 0.87
N ASN A 368 3.69 -15.86 0.56
CA ASN A 368 4.22 -17.04 1.26
C ASN A 368 4.12 -18.26 0.34
N SER A 369 4.82 -19.36 0.65
CA SER A 369 4.78 -20.58 -0.17
C SER A 369 3.38 -21.18 -0.25
N VAL A 370 3.07 -21.85 -1.37
CA VAL A 370 1.81 -22.59 -1.53
C VAL A 370 1.63 -23.67 -0.44
N GLU A 371 2.72 -24.27 0.02
CA GLU A 371 2.70 -25.24 1.11
C GLU A 371 2.23 -24.60 2.42
N ASN A 372 2.80 -23.46 2.79
CA ASN A 372 2.38 -22.72 3.99
C ASN A 372 0.94 -22.21 3.87
N ILE A 373 0.53 -21.71 2.71
CA ILE A 373 -0.85 -21.27 2.47
C ILE A 373 -1.84 -22.45 2.69
N ARG A 374 -1.55 -23.62 2.13
CA ARG A 374 -2.40 -24.81 2.33
C ARG A 374 -2.41 -25.25 3.79
N GLY A 375 -1.24 -25.29 4.45
CA GLY A 375 -1.16 -25.59 5.88
C GLY A 375 -1.97 -24.62 6.75
N ALA A 376 -1.97 -23.33 6.41
CA ALA A 376 -2.79 -22.34 7.11
C ALA A 376 -4.29 -22.59 6.92
N LEU A 377 -4.73 -22.89 5.70
CA LEU A 377 -6.13 -23.20 5.39
C LEU A 377 -6.61 -24.44 6.14
N GLU A 378 -5.83 -25.53 6.14
CA GLU A 378 -6.14 -26.76 6.90
C GLU A 378 -6.22 -26.48 8.41
N ALA A 379 -5.30 -25.69 8.96
CA ALA A 379 -5.29 -25.35 10.38
C ALA A 379 -6.49 -24.47 10.77
N ILE A 380 -6.87 -23.50 9.92
CA ILE A 380 -8.06 -22.67 10.12
C ILE A 380 -9.33 -23.52 10.09
N GLU A 381 -9.49 -24.38 9.08
CA GLU A 381 -10.66 -25.25 8.93
C GLU A 381 -10.83 -26.18 10.15
N ALA A 382 -9.71 -26.78 10.61
CA ALA A 382 -9.73 -27.67 11.77
C ALA A 382 -10.08 -26.95 13.09
N ALA A 383 -9.64 -25.68 13.27
CA ALA A 383 -9.85 -24.93 14.50
C ALA A 383 -11.22 -24.21 14.54
N LEU A 384 -11.81 -23.86 13.40
CA LEU A 384 -13.02 -23.03 13.32
C LEU A 384 -14.23 -23.55 14.11
N PRO A 385 -14.50 -24.88 14.20
CA PRO A 385 -15.59 -25.41 15.02
C PRO A 385 -15.46 -25.03 16.50
N GLU A 386 -14.24 -24.93 17.07
CA GLU A 386 -14.03 -24.52 18.46
C GLU A 386 -14.39 -23.05 18.69
N LEU A 387 -14.25 -22.21 17.68
CA LEU A 387 -14.60 -20.78 17.78
C LEU A 387 -16.11 -20.54 17.77
N ARG A 388 -16.84 -21.41 17.08
CA ARG A 388 -18.32 -21.35 16.92
C ARG A 388 -19.07 -22.00 18.09
N GLY A 389 -18.47 -22.97 18.77
CA GLY A 389 -19.06 -23.73 19.88
C GLY A 389 -18.94 -23.04 21.18
#